data_14045d778072da8b30fcee4a756605a9
#
_entry.id   14045d778072da8b30fcee4a756605a9
#
_cell.length_a   1.000
_cell.length_b   1.000
_cell.length_c   1.000
_cell.angle_alpha   90.00
_cell.angle_beta   90.00
_cell.angle_gamma   90.00
#
_symmetry.space_group_name_H-M   'P 1'
#
loop_
_entity.id
_entity.type
_entity.pdbx_description
1 polymer ?
#
loop_
_entity_poly.entity_id
_entity_poly.type
_entity_poly.pdbx_seq_one_letter_code
_entity_poly.pdbx_strand_id
1 'polypeptide(L)'
;MALPSLRALRHRNFRLFLAGQIFALIGYWIQMVAQSWLLYRLTGSATLLGVLAFAGSVPILLLSPLAGLWSDRCNLHRTMFVTQLLELLQAATLAALALAGIIAPWHIVTLAMLLGVLVAIELPIRHAYLLELVDGKEDLPNAVALTSLMANCGRLVGPAIAGILITVLSEAHCFLINALTYIAVVISFLMIRTRPQTRQPVKTPMLAGLREGFTYAWNSLPIRALLLVLAVVGFLGTPYSTLMPVMVRDIFGGSAEDMGFLVGAGGLGAISGTLYLASRANTRGLIRLIVYASFAAGIALALLAQSPSTGYALPLMVVIGFGILVTSVSVNMILQTIVDDDKRGRVMSLYTAAFLGVSPFGALAAGALADVIGPRATLTLGGLCCAAAALVLAERRKAIGAQIRPIYERLGIVRR
;
A
#
# COMPACT_ATOMS: atom_id res chain seq x y z
N MET A 1 26.36 -20.25 13.16
CA MET A 1 25.20 -20.72 12.35
C MET A 1 24.25 -19.54 12.18
N ALA A 2 24.07 -19.03 10.97
CA ALA A 2 23.06 -17.97 10.72
C ALA A 2 21.67 -18.59 10.89
N LEU A 3 20.77 -17.87 11.58
CA LEU A 3 19.37 -18.26 11.72
C LEU A 3 18.78 -18.47 10.32
N PRO A 4 18.05 -19.57 10.05
CA PRO A 4 17.44 -19.85 8.75
C PRO A 4 16.62 -18.67 8.19
N SER A 5 16.09 -17.83 9.08
CA SER A 5 15.31 -16.63 8.78
C SER A 5 16.11 -15.44 8.23
N LEU A 6 17.46 -15.48 8.22
CA LEU A 6 18.33 -14.35 7.84
C LEU A 6 19.33 -14.72 6.73
N ARG A 7 19.07 -15.78 5.96
CA ARG A 7 20.00 -16.27 4.94
C ARG A 7 20.37 -15.23 3.88
N ALA A 8 19.43 -14.44 3.43
CA ALA A 8 19.69 -13.41 2.43
C ALA A 8 20.70 -12.35 2.89
N LEU A 9 20.83 -12.11 4.20
CA LEU A 9 21.81 -11.17 4.74
C LEU A 9 23.26 -11.62 4.60
N ARG A 10 23.54 -12.88 4.22
CA ARG A 10 24.90 -13.33 3.89
C ARG A 10 25.43 -12.67 2.61
N HIS A 11 24.55 -12.28 1.70
CA HIS A 11 24.92 -11.62 0.45
C HIS A 11 25.22 -10.14 0.69
N ARG A 12 26.47 -9.73 0.38
CA ARG A 12 26.94 -8.34 0.59
C ARG A 12 26.06 -7.31 -0.12
N ASN A 13 25.69 -7.57 -1.37
CA ASN A 13 24.86 -6.67 -2.17
C ASN A 13 23.46 -6.50 -1.57
N PHE A 14 22.84 -7.58 -1.09
CA PHE A 14 21.54 -7.51 -0.44
C PHE A 14 21.59 -6.76 0.90
N ARG A 15 22.65 -6.93 1.71
CA ARG A 15 22.82 -6.14 2.95
C ARG A 15 22.91 -4.64 2.68
N LEU A 16 23.71 -4.25 1.69
CA LEU A 16 23.85 -2.84 1.30
C LEU A 16 22.53 -2.26 0.82
N PHE A 17 21.82 -2.99 -0.04
CA PHE A 17 20.49 -2.61 -0.51
C PHE A 17 19.51 -2.44 0.65
N LEU A 18 19.40 -3.43 1.53
CA LEU A 18 18.47 -3.41 2.65
C LEU A 18 18.78 -2.26 3.62
N ALA A 19 20.06 -2.05 3.94
CA ALA A 19 20.50 -0.96 4.82
C ALA A 19 20.14 0.42 4.26
N GLY A 20 20.35 0.67 2.96
CA GLY A 20 19.92 1.91 2.32
C GLY A 20 18.39 2.07 2.34
N GLN A 21 17.68 1.04 1.90
CA GLN A 21 16.21 1.09 1.72
C GLN A 21 15.44 1.25 3.04
N ILE A 22 15.96 0.79 4.19
CA ILE A 22 15.31 1.01 5.50
C ILE A 22 15.15 2.52 5.77
N PHE A 23 16.22 3.28 5.59
CA PHE A 23 16.19 4.73 5.81
C PHE A 23 15.28 5.45 4.81
N ALA A 24 15.39 5.12 3.52
CA ALA A 24 14.54 5.74 2.49
C ALA A 24 13.05 5.48 2.74
N LEU A 25 12.70 4.26 3.18
CA LEU A 25 11.30 3.91 3.40
C LEU A 25 10.71 4.65 4.61
N ILE A 26 11.47 4.81 5.68
CA ILE A 26 11.06 5.65 6.82
C ILE A 26 10.91 7.11 6.35
N GLY A 27 11.89 7.64 5.62
CA GLY A 27 11.85 8.99 5.05
C GLY A 27 10.65 9.20 4.11
N TYR A 28 10.34 8.23 3.26
CA TYR A 28 9.17 8.25 2.39
C TYR A 28 7.85 8.42 3.18
N TRP A 29 7.66 7.65 4.26
CA TRP A 29 6.47 7.76 5.10
C TRP A 29 6.43 9.07 5.87
N ILE A 30 7.59 9.58 6.32
CA ILE A 30 7.72 10.90 6.93
C ILE A 30 7.25 11.97 5.94
N GLN A 31 7.73 11.93 4.69
CA GLN A 31 7.33 12.87 3.65
C GLN A 31 5.84 12.79 3.34
N MET A 32 5.27 11.59 3.22
CA MET A 32 3.84 11.40 2.92
C MET A 32 2.93 12.05 3.96
N VAL A 33 3.24 11.89 5.25
CA VAL A 33 2.50 12.53 6.35
C VAL A 33 2.69 14.04 6.30
N ALA A 34 3.93 14.51 6.16
CA ALA A 34 4.23 15.94 6.11
C ALA A 34 3.60 16.66 4.92
N GLN A 35 3.56 16.01 3.73
CA GLN A 35 2.92 16.57 2.54
C GLN A 35 1.40 16.74 2.73
N SER A 36 0.73 15.72 3.25
CA SER A 36 -0.72 15.79 3.44
C SER A 36 -1.08 16.80 4.54
N TRP A 37 -0.32 16.84 5.63
CA TRP A 37 -0.51 17.81 6.70
C TRP A 37 -0.28 19.25 6.21
N LEU A 38 0.84 19.50 5.52
CA LEU A 38 1.19 20.83 4.98
C LEU A 38 0.15 21.31 3.96
N LEU A 39 -0.26 20.44 3.02
CA LEU A 39 -1.26 20.81 2.02
C LEU A 39 -2.57 21.21 2.68
N TYR A 40 -3.03 20.44 3.66
CA TYR A 40 -4.26 20.78 4.39
C TYR A 40 -4.10 22.06 5.23
N ARG A 41 -2.96 22.26 5.87
CA ARG A 41 -2.64 23.49 6.62
C ARG A 41 -2.66 24.74 5.74
N LEU A 42 -2.19 24.63 4.50
CA LEU A 42 -2.14 25.75 3.53
C LEU A 42 -3.50 26.06 2.91
N THR A 43 -4.37 25.05 2.74
CA THR A 43 -5.56 25.19 1.88
C THR A 43 -6.88 25.03 2.61
N GLY A 44 -6.92 24.26 3.70
CA GLY A 44 -8.15 23.87 4.37
C GLY A 44 -9.08 23.00 3.52
N SER A 45 -8.61 22.45 2.37
CA SER A 45 -9.44 21.71 1.41
C SER A 45 -9.21 20.21 1.49
N ALA A 46 -10.25 19.47 1.80
CA ALA A 46 -10.26 18.01 1.72
C ALA A 46 -10.18 17.51 0.27
N THR A 47 -10.78 18.25 -0.67
CA THR A 47 -10.67 17.95 -2.11
C THR A 47 -9.22 17.94 -2.57
N LEU A 48 -8.40 18.91 -2.15
CA LEU A 48 -6.98 18.95 -2.52
C LEU A 48 -6.17 17.79 -1.91
N LEU A 49 -6.53 17.30 -0.73
CA LEU A 49 -5.96 16.05 -0.20
C LEU A 49 -6.32 14.85 -1.09
N GLY A 50 -7.57 14.79 -1.58
CA GLY A 50 -7.99 13.79 -2.55
C GLY A 50 -7.20 13.87 -3.86
N VAL A 51 -6.98 15.09 -4.37
CA VAL A 51 -6.16 15.35 -5.56
C VAL A 51 -4.70 14.94 -5.33
N LEU A 52 -4.13 15.22 -4.16
CA LEU A 52 -2.78 14.80 -3.78
C LEU A 52 -2.63 13.28 -3.81
N ALA A 53 -3.55 12.56 -3.18
CA ALA A 53 -3.56 11.10 -3.14
C ALA A 53 -3.75 10.50 -4.55
N PHE A 54 -4.65 11.09 -5.35
CA PHE A 54 -4.88 10.71 -6.73
C PHE A 54 -3.63 10.93 -7.59
N ALA A 55 -3.05 12.12 -7.56
CA ALA A 55 -1.86 12.47 -8.33
C ALA A 55 -0.65 11.57 -8.01
N GLY A 56 -0.44 11.24 -6.74
CA GLY A 56 0.64 10.34 -6.32
C GLY A 56 0.44 8.88 -6.70
N SER A 57 -0.82 8.43 -6.88
CA SER A 57 -1.12 7.00 -7.06
C SER A 57 -1.51 6.61 -8.49
N VAL A 58 -2.12 7.52 -9.26
CA VAL A 58 -2.55 7.22 -10.65
C VAL A 58 -1.39 6.89 -11.57
N PRO A 59 -0.22 7.55 -11.51
CA PRO A 59 0.93 7.14 -12.31
C PRO A 59 1.34 5.69 -12.03
N ILE A 60 1.24 5.23 -10.77
CA ILE A 60 1.56 3.85 -10.40
C ILE A 60 0.61 2.89 -11.12
N LEU A 61 -0.69 3.17 -11.11
CA LEU A 61 -1.70 2.35 -11.78
C LEU A 61 -1.47 2.26 -13.30
N LEU A 62 -1.17 3.38 -13.95
CA LEU A 62 -1.06 3.45 -15.40
C LEU A 62 0.30 2.99 -15.93
N LEU A 63 1.39 3.32 -15.24
CA LEU A 63 2.74 3.13 -15.73
C LEU A 63 3.41 1.84 -15.23
N SER A 64 3.02 1.28 -14.06
CA SER A 64 3.66 0.06 -13.55
C SER A 64 3.58 -1.14 -14.49
N PRO A 65 2.47 -1.39 -15.23
CA PRO A 65 2.44 -2.46 -16.21
C PRO A 65 3.43 -2.24 -17.37
N LEU A 66 3.59 -0.99 -17.81
CA LEU A 66 4.56 -0.63 -18.86
C LEU A 66 6.01 -0.74 -18.35
N ALA A 67 6.25 -0.29 -17.12
CA ALA A 67 7.54 -0.42 -16.46
C ALA A 67 7.93 -1.88 -16.23
N GLY A 68 6.97 -2.77 -15.95
CA GLY A 68 7.17 -4.21 -15.88
C GLY A 68 7.68 -4.79 -17.19
N LEU A 69 7.09 -4.41 -18.32
CA LEU A 69 7.56 -4.82 -19.65
C LEU A 69 8.95 -4.25 -19.99
N TRP A 70 9.24 -3.05 -19.52
CA TRP A 70 10.51 -2.39 -19.71
C TRP A 70 11.62 -3.00 -18.85
N SER A 71 11.28 -3.53 -17.67
CA SER A 71 12.23 -4.16 -16.75
C SER A 71 13.01 -5.33 -17.35
N ASP A 72 12.42 -6.01 -18.35
CA ASP A 72 13.10 -7.11 -19.08
C ASP A 72 14.17 -6.63 -20.07
N ARG A 73 14.17 -5.33 -20.39
CA ARG A 73 15.05 -4.74 -21.42
C ARG A 73 16.05 -3.72 -20.88
N CYS A 74 15.88 -3.27 -19.63
CA CYS A 74 16.74 -2.26 -19.02
C CYS A 74 17.78 -2.85 -18.09
N ASN A 75 18.83 -2.07 -17.81
CA ASN A 75 19.79 -2.40 -16.75
C ASN A 75 19.14 -2.05 -15.40
N LEU A 76 18.77 -3.08 -14.65
CA LEU A 76 18.02 -2.91 -13.40
C LEU A 76 18.77 -2.05 -12.38
N HIS A 77 20.08 -2.30 -12.20
CA HIS A 77 20.91 -1.54 -11.28
C HIS A 77 20.96 -0.05 -11.65
N ARG A 78 21.23 0.25 -12.94
CA ARG A 78 21.29 1.63 -13.42
C ARG A 78 19.96 2.33 -13.29
N THR A 79 18.85 1.64 -13.60
CA THR A 79 17.51 2.21 -13.51
C THR A 79 17.15 2.49 -12.06
N MET A 80 17.37 1.54 -11.15
CA MET A 80 17.19 1.75 -9.71
C MET A 80 18.00 2.93 -9.19
N PHE A 81 19.28 3.02 -9.58
CA PHE A 81 20.13 4.14 -9.18
C PHE A 81 19.59 5.50 -9.66
N VAL A 82 19.15 5.59 -10.92
CA VAL A 82 18.59 6.82 -11.50
C VAL A 82 17.28 7.20 -10.82
N THR A 83 16.38 6.25 -10.57
CA THR A 83 15.14 6.53 -9.87
C THR A 83 15.38 7.04 -8.46
N GLN A 84 16.30 6.44 -7.69
CA GLN A 84 16.65 6.90 -6.34
C GLN A 84 17.30 8.29 -6.35
N LEU A 85 18.09 8.62 -7.36
CA LEU A 85 18.66 9.97 -7.51
C LEU A 85 17.56 11.00 -7.82
N LEU A 86 16.58 10.66 -8.65
CA LEU A 86 15.46 11.52 -8.97
C LEU A 86 14.51 11.69 -7.76
N GLU A 87 14.32 10.67 -6.94
CA GLU A 87 13.56 10.74 -5.68
C GLU A 87 14.27 11.64 -4.66
N LEU A 88 15.60 11.56 -4.57
CA LEU A 88 16.41 12.50 -3.78
C LEU A 88 16.20 13.94 -4.24
N LEU A 89 16.30 14.20 -5.55
CA LEU A 89 16.10 15.54 -6.11
C LEU A 89 14.68 16.06 -5.85
N GLN A 90 13.67 15.19 -5.98
CA GLN A 90 12.28 15.52 -5.68
C GLN A 90 12.10 15.92 -4.20
N ALA A 91 12.64 15.12 -3.26
CA ALA A 91 12.57 15.41 -1.83
C ALA A 91 13.36 16.67 -1.46
N ALA A 92 14.54 16.87 -2.04
CA ALA A 92 15.35 18.07 -1.85
C ALA A 92 14.65 19.33 -2.39
N THR A 93 13.94 19.22 -3.53
CA THR A 93 13.15 20.32 -4.08
C THR A 93 12.00 20.70 -3.15
N LEU A 94 11.26 19.72 -2.60
CA LEU A 94 10.24 19.98 -1.59
C LEU A 94 10.82 20.68 -0.37
N ALA A 95 11.96 20.19 0.14
CA ALA A 95 12.64 20.77 1.28
C ALA A 95 13.07 22.21 1.00
N ALA A 96 13.69 22.47 -0.15
CA ALA A 96 14.15 23.79 -0.53
C ALA A 96 13.00 24.81 -0.66
N LEU A 97 11.90 24.43 -1.32
CA LEU A 97 10.71 25.28 -1.46
C LEU A 97 10.05 25.56 -0.11
N ALA A 98 9.99 24.58 0.77
CA ALA A 98 9.39 24.72 2.09
C ALA A 98 10.27 25.57 3.03
N LEU A 99 11.58 25.36 3.03
CA LEU A 99 12.53 26.16 3.82
C LEU A 99 12.61 27.61 3.36
N ALA A 100 12.51 27.84 2.04
CA ALA A 100 12.47 29.17 1.46
C ALA A 100 11.12 29.89 1.71
N GLY A 101 10.10 29.22 2.25
CA GLY A 101 8.78 29.78 2.49
C GLY A 101 7.96 30.08 1.24
N ILE A 102 8.36 29.57 0.06
CA ILE A 102 7.71 29.81 -1.24
C ILE A 102 6.90 28.59 -1.73
N ILE A 103 6.77 27.57 -0.87
CA ILE A 103 6.00 26.38 -1.22
C ILE A 103 4.51 26.72 -1.41
N ALA A 104 3.94 26.25 -2.53
CA ALA A 104 2.53 26.43 -2.87
C ALA A 104 1.85 25.08 -3.06
N PRO A 105 0.51 25.00 -2.94
CA PRO A 105 -0.23 23.73 -3.08
C PRO A 105 0.08 22.96 -4.38
N TRP A 106 0.24 23.66 -5.49
CA TRP A 106 0.56 23.03 -6.77
C TRP A 106 1.96 22.41 -6.82
N HIS A 107 2.95 22.98 -6.11
CA HIS A 107 4.28 22.35 -5.97
C HIS A 107 4.15 20.98 -5.30
N ILE A 108 3.37 20.92 -4.20
CA ILE A 108 3.17 19.68 -3.43
C ILE A 108 2.52 18.60 -4.31
N VAL A 109 1.45 18.95 -5.05
CA VAL A 109 0.71 18.01 -5.92
C VAL A 109 1.58 17.57 -7.10
N THR A 110 2.29 18.50 -7.76
CA THR A 110 3.14 18.15 -8.92
C THR A 110 4.31 17.25 -8.53
N LEU A 111 4.97 17.56 -7.40
CA LEU A 111 6.07 16.75 -6.90
C LEU A 111 5.59 15.39 -6.35
N ALA A 112 4.36 15.29 -5.84
CA ALA A 112 3.75 14.01 -5.50
C ALA A 112 3.46 13.18 -6.75
N MET A 113 2.97 13.79 -7.84
CA MET A 113 2.77 13.13 -9.12
C MET A 113 4.09 12.63 -9.71
N LEU A 114 5.16 13.44 -9.65
CA LEU A 114 6.49 13.03 -10.07
C LEU A 114 6.98 11.82 -9.26
N LEU A 115 6.83 11.84 -7.94
CA LEU A 115 7.16 10.71 -7.09
C LEU A 115 6.36 9.46 -7.48
N GLY A 116 5.05 9.62 -7.77
CA GLY A 116 4.20 8.53 -8.27
C GLY A 116 4.72 7.90 -9.56
N VAL A 117 5.24 8.71 -10.50
CA VAL A 117 5.88 8.23 -11.73
C VAL A 117 7.16 7.43 -11.42
N LEU A 118 8.00 7.93 -10.52
CA LEU A 118 9.24 7.26 -10.12
C LEU A 118 8.97 5.92 -9.44
N VAL A 119 8.03 5.89 -8.50
CA VAL A 119 7.59 4.65 -7.82
C VAL A 119 6.96 3.66 -8.81
N ALA A 120 6.22 4.13 -9.81
CA ALA A 120 5.65 3.28 -10.86
C ALA A 120 6.72 2.52 -11.66
N ILE A 121 7.85 3.18 -11.92
CA ILE A 121 9.01 2.58 -12.60
C ILE A 121 9.77 1.66 -11.62
N GLU A 122 10.00 2.14 -10.41
CA GLU A 122 10.83 1.45 -9.42
C GLU A 122 10.21 0.12 -8.97
N LEU A 123 8.92 0.08 -8.70
CA LEU A 123 8.27 -1.06 -8.05
C LEU A 123 8.49 -2.41 -8.77
N PRO A 124 8.21 -2.55 -10.09
CA PRO A 124 8.49 -3.80 -10.81
C PRO A 124 9.98 -4.09 -10.95
N ILE A 125 10.80 -3.05 -11.13
CA ILE A 125 12.25 -3.19 -11.27
C ILE A 125 12.87 -3.65 -9.95
N ARG A 126 12.41 -3.14 -8.81
CA ARG A 126 12.87 -3.57 -7.48
C ARG A 126 12.65 -5.06 -7.26
N HIS A 127 11.47 -5.59 -7.58
CA HIS A 127 11.20 -7.02 -7.48
C HIS A 127 12.13 -7.87 -8.36
N ALA A 128 12.37 -7.41 -9.58
CA ALA A 128 13.29 -8.06 -10.50
C ALA A 128 14.75 -7.97 -10.04
N TYR A 129 15.15 -6.85 -9.44
CA TYR A 129 16.49 -6.58 -8.97
C TYR A 129 16.90 -7.43 -7.77
N LEU A 130 15.94 -7.83 -6.92
CA LEU A 130 16.21 -8.74 -5.80
C LEU A 130 16.92 -10.03 -6.23
N LEU A 131 16.64 -10.53 -7.44
CA LEU A 131 17.30 -11.71 -8.01
C LEU A 131 18.80 -11.47 -8.30
N GLU A 132 19.20 -10.23 -8.60
CA GLU A 132 20.60 -9.87 -8.85
C GLU A 132 21.38 -9.60 -7.57
N LEU A 133 20.68 -9.38 -6.46
CA LEU A 133 21.27 -9.09 -5.15
C LEU A 133 21.61 -10.33 -4.34
N VAL A 134 20.97 -11.47 -4.67
CA VAL A 134 21.20 -12.77 -4.04
C VAL A 134 21.82 -13.74 -5.05
N ASP A 135 22.84 -14.49 -4.63
CA ASP A 135 23.60 -15.38 -5.52
C ASP A 135 22.89 -16.71 -5.83
N GLY A 136 21.59 -16.83 -5.51
CA GLY A 136 20.83 -18.05 -5.75
C GLY A 136 19.33 -17.86 -5.57
N LYS A 137 18.53 -18.59 -6.37
CA LYS A 137 17.07 -18.58 -6.27
C LYS A 137 16.54 -19.11 -4.92
N GLU A 138 17.37 -19.88 -4.20
CA GLU A 138 17.01 -20.47 -2.90
C GLU A 138 16.84 -19.41 -1.80
N ASP A 139 17.60 -18.31 -1.84
CA ASP A 139 17.53 -17.24 -0.86
C ASP A 139 16.54 -16.11 -1.25
N LEU A 140 16.01 -16.13 -2.46
CA LEU A 140 15.05 -15.14 -2.94
C LEU A 140 13.79 -15.04 -2.05
N PRO A 141 13.14 -16.14 -1.62
CA PRO A 141 11.98 -16.03 -0.73
C PRO A 141 12.32 -15.33 0.58
N ASN A 142 13.53 -15.54 1.11
CA ASN A 142 14.00 -14.88 2.33
C ASN A 142 14.26 -13.38 2.09
N ALA A 143 14.85 -13.02 0.96
CA ALA A 143 15.06 -11.62 0.56
C ALA A 143 13.73 -10.87 0.41
N VAL A 144 12.73 -11.49 -0.23
CA VAL A 144 11.38 -10.93 -0.37
C VAL A 144 10.70 -10.76 1.00
N ALA A 145 10.83 -11.74 1.88
CA ALA A 145 10.27 -11.66 3.23
C ALA A 145 10.89 -10.51 4.06
N LEU A 146 12.22 -10.35 4.01
CA LEU A 146 12.92 -9.26 4.71
C LEU A 146 12.56 -7.89 4.13
N THR A 147 12.42 -7.77 2.82
CA THR A 147 11.99 -6.53 2.16
C THR A 147 10.55 -6.18 2.53
N SER A 148 9.67 -7.18 2.62
CA SER A 148 8.28 -6.99 3.06
C SER A 148 8.19 -6.60 4.54
N LEU A 149 9.01 -7.21 5.40
CA LEU A 149 9.08 -6.83 6.81
C LEU A 149 9.53 -5.37 6.97
N MET A 150 10.58 -4.98 6.24
CA MET A 150 11.06 -3.61 6.21
C MET A 150 9.94 -2.63 5.80
N ALA A 151 9.19 -2.95 4.74
CA ALA A 151 8.08 -2.13 4.27
C ALA A 151 7.00 -1.91 5.35
N ASN A 152 6.65 -2.96 6.08
CA ASN A 152 5.69 -2.87 7.18
C ASN A 152 6.24 -2.10 8.39
N CYS A 153 7.51 -2.25 8.72
CA CYS A 153 8.16 -1.47 9.78
C CYS A 153 8.18 0.03 9.44
N GLY A 154 8.52 0.39 8.19
CA GLY A 154 8.49 1.79 7.74
C GLY A 154 7.09 2.40 7.83
N ARG A 155 6.06 1.64 7.46
CA ARG A 155 4.65 2.04 7.56
C ARG A 155 4.19 2.29 8.99
N LEU A 156 4.71 1.52 9.96
CA LEU A 156 4.39 1.69 11.37
C LEU A 156 5.12 2.88 11.99
N VAL A 157 6.45 2.92 11.78
CA VAL A 157 7.34 3.84 12.50
C VAL A 157 7.41 5.21 11.84
N GLY A 158 7.39 5.26 10.49
CA GLY A 158 7.55 6.50 9.74
C GLY A 158 6.53 7.58 10.07
N PRO A 159 5.21 7.28 10.06
CA PRO A 159 4.19 8.26 10.40
C PRO A 159 4.29 8.78 11.84
N ALA A 160 4.62 7.94 12.81
CA ALA A 160 4.79 8.35 14.21
C ALA A 160 5.98 9.31 14.35
N ILE A 161 7.12 9.00 13.71
CA ILE A 161 8.27 9.88 13.64
C ILE A 161 7.90 11.20 12.95
N ALA A 162 7.15 11.14 11.85
CA ALA A 162 6.71 12.33 11.12
C ALA A 162 5.92 13.28 11.99
N GLY A 163 4.95 12.77 12.74
CA GLY A 163 4.13 13.59 13.65
C GLY A 163 4.96 14.34 14.67
N ILE A 164 5.91 13.65 15.33
CA ILE A 164 6.84 14.26 16.30
C ILE A 164 7.71 15.30 15.61
N LEU A 165 8.31 14.99 14.46
CA LEU A 165 9.19 15.90 13.73
C LEU A 165 8.46 17.16 13.26
N ILE A 166 7.22 17.04 12.79
CA ILE A 166 6.43 18.20 12.37
C ILE A 166 6.16 19.12 13.55
N THR A 167 5.86 18.56 14.72
CA THR A 167 5.55 19.33 15.93
C THR A 167 6.80 20.02 16.51
N VAL A 168 7.95 19.34 16.51
CA VAL A 168 9.20 19.85 17.10
C VAL A 168 9.97 20.75 16.15
N LEU A 169 9.98 20.45 14.86
CA LEU A 169 10.76 21.15 13.85
C LEU A 169 9.88 21.89 12.84
N SER A 170 9.42 21.22 11.81
CA SER A 170 8.42 21.66 10.82
C SER A 170 8.32 20.62 9.70
N GLU A 171 7.34 20.77 8.80
CA GLU A 171 7.21 19.94 7.59
C GLU A 171 8.43 20.05 6.66
N ALA A 172 9.03 21.23 6.57
CA ALA A 172 10.23 21.46 5.76
C ALA A 172 11.40 20.56 6.19
N HIS A 173 11.61 20.39 7.50
CA HIS A 173 12.63 19.50 8.03
C HIS A 173 12.31 18.02 7.76
N CYS A 174 11.04 17.65 7.73
CA CYS A 174 10.63 16.30 7.33
C CYS A 174 11.05 15.99 5.89
N PHE A 175 10.87 16.95 4.97
CA PHE A 175 11.32 16.80 3.58
C PHE A 175 12.84 16.75 3.47
N LEU A 176 13.55 17.56 4.24
CA LEU A 176 15.00 17.54 4.30
C LEU A 176 15.55 16.23 4.83
N ILE A 177 14.96 15.69 5.90
CA ILE A 177 15.34 14.39 6.46
C ILE A 177 15.11 13.30 5.42
N ASN A 178 13.99 13.31 4.70
CA ASN A 178 13.76 12.35 3.62
C ASN A 178 14.82 12.48 2.52
N ALA A 179 15.16 13.67 2.07
CA ALA A 179 16.24 13.88 1.10
C ALA A 179 17.58 13.31 1.60
N LEU A 180 17.92 13.51 2.87
CA LEU A 180 19.14 12.94 3.48
C LEU A 180 19.12 11.42 3.54
N THR A 181 17.94 10.79 3.77
CA THR A 181 17.84 9.32 3.74
C THR A 181 18.12 8.76 2.35
N TYR A 182 17.75 9.44 1.27
CA TYR A 182 18.08 9.04 -0.09
C TYR A 182 19.58 9.12 -0.40
N ILE A 183 20.36 10.00 0.27
CA ILE A 183 21.82 10.01 0.14
C ILE A 183 22.39 8.66 0.59
N ALA A 184 21.90 8.11 1.69
CA ALA A 184 22.35 6.79 2.16
C ALA A 184 22.04 5.68 1.13
N VAL A 185 20.89 5.77 0.45
CA VAL A 185 20.52 4.84 -0.63
C VAL A 185 21.47 4.98 -1.81
N VAL A 186 21.72 6.21 -2.28
CA VAL A 186 22.62 6.48 -3.40
C VAL A 186 24.01 5.93 -3.11
N ILE A 187 24.54 6.16 -1.91
CA ILE A 187 25.82 5.60 -1.47
C ILE A 187 25.78 4.05 -1.49
N SER A 188 24.70 3.46 -0.99
CA SER A 188 24.53 1.99 -1.03
C SER A 188 24.58 1.45 -2.45
N PHE A 189 23.90 2.09 -3.40
CA PHE A 189 23.90 1.68 -4.81
C PHE A 189 25.28 1.84 -5.46
N LEU A 190 26.05 2.87 -5.14
CA LEU A 190 27.44 3.02 -5.61
C LEU A 190 28.37 1.92 -5.10
N MET A 191 28.06 1.34 -3.94
CA MET A 191 28.85 0.24 -3.35
C MET A 191 28.42 -1.15 -3.83
N ILE A 192 27.22 -1.29 -4.40
CA ILE A 192 26.70 -2.55 -4.93
C ILE A 192 27.36 -2.86 -6.26
N ARG A 193 27.79 -4.10 -6.43
CA ARG A 193 28.41 -4.60 -7.66
C ARG A 193 27.59 -5.78 -8.17
N THR A 194 26.70 -5.54 -9.12
CA THR A 194 25.91 -6.58 -9.78
C THR A 194 26.46 -6.89 -11.17
N ARG A 195 26.27 -8.14 -11.60
CA ARG A 195 26.49 -8.56 -12.98
C ARG A 195 25.14 -8.55 -13.69
N PRO A 196 24.97 -7.78 -14.78
CA PRO A 196 23.71 -7.77 -15.52
C PRO A 196 23.39 -9.18 -15.99
N GLN A 197 22.21 -9.67 -15.67
CA GLN A 197 21.70 -10.94 -16.19
C GLN A 197 20.98 -10.68 -17.52
N THR A 198 21.33 -11.44 -18.54
CA THR A 198 20.61 -11.43 -19.84
C THR A 198 19.26 -12.11 -19.64
N ARG A 199 18.18 -11.35 -19.77
CA ARG A 199 16.80 -11.85 -19.66
C ARG A 199 16.19 -12.03 -21.03
N GLN A 200 15.43 -13.10 -21.22
CA GLN A 200 14.65 -13.29 -22.44
C GLN A 200 13.29 -12.57 -22.29
N PRO A 201 12.93 -11.68 -23.21
CA PRO A 201 11.65 -10.97 -23.15
C PRO A 201 10.48 -11.95 -23.30
N VAL A 202 9.54 -11.90 -22.36
CA VAL A 202 8.30 -12.68 -22.44
C VAL A 202 7.33 -11.98 -23.39
N LYS A 203 6.98 -12.65 -24.50
CA LYS A 203 6.01 -12.14 -25.50
C LYS A 203 4.59 -12.54 -25.10
N THR A 204 3.87 -11.71 -24.36
CA THR A 204 2.42 -11.91 -24.14
C THR A 204 1.61 -10.69 -24.58
N PRO A 205 0.56 -10.85 -25.40
CA PRO A 205 -0.33 -9.75 -25.77
C PRO A 205 -1.23 -9.39 -24.58
N MET A 206 -1.05 -8.20 -24.01
CA MET A 206 -1.63 -7.75 -22.75
C MET A 206 -3.16 -7.53 -22.80
N LEU A 207 -3.68 -6.93 -23.87
CA LEU A 207 -5.10 -6.54 -23.97
C LEU A 207 -6.07 -7.70 -24.16
N ALA A 208 -5.71 -8.70 -24.96
CA ALA A 208 -6.55 -9.88 -25.16
C ALA A 208 -6.70 -10.70 -23.86
N GLY A 209 -5.62 -10.77 -23.07
CA GLY A 209 -5.62 -11.44 -21.78
C GLY A 209 -6.52 -10.77 -20.73
N LEU A 210 -6.65 -9.45 -20.73
CA LEU A 210 -7.49 -8.71 -19.76
C LEU A 210 -8.99 -9.02 -19.96
N ARG A 211 -9.47 -9.02 -21.21
CA ARG A 211 -10.88 -9.34 -21.50
C ARG A 211 -11.25 -10.77 -21.10
N GLU A 212 -10.38 -11.72 -21.38
CA GLU A 212 -10.59 -13.12 -21.01
C GLU A 212 -10.56 -13.30 -19.48
N GLY A 213 -9.60 -12.67 -18.80
CA GLY A 213 -9.51 -12.66 -17.34
C GLY A 213 -10.75 -12.05 -16.69
N PHE A 214 -11.27 -10.93 -17.22
CA PHE A 214 -12.48 -10.30 -16.73
C PHE A 214 -13.71 -11.21 -16.90
N THR A 215 -13.89 -11.81 -18.09
CA THR A 215 -15.00 -12.74 -18.36
C THR A 215 -14.93 -13.96 -17.43
N TYR A 216 -13.75 -14.52 -17.24
CA TYR A 216 -13.54 -15.64 -16.30
C TYR A 216 -13.88 -15.26 -14.86
N ALA A 217 -13.41 -14.11 -14.39
CA ALA A 217 -13.67 -13.63 -13.04
C ALA A 217 -15.16 -13.32 -12.83
N TRP A 218 -15.83 -12.72 -13.83
CA TRP A 218 -17.25 -12.36 -13.74
C TRP A 218 -18.18 -13.57 -13.73
N ASN A 219 -17.85 -14.62 -14.47
CA ASN A 219 -18.62 -15.86 -14.52
C ASN A 219 -18.42 -16.73 -13.28
N SER A 220 -17.39 -16.53 -12.50
CA SER A 220 -17.15 -17.23 -11.24
C SER A 220 -17.71 -16.44 -10.06
N LEU A 221 -18.77 -16.97 -9.41
CA LEU A 221 -19.36 -16.33 -8.23
C LEU A 221 -18.35 -16.06 -7.11
N PRO A 222 -17.45 -17.02 -6.73
CA PRO A 222 -16.44 -16.75 -5.71
C PRO A 222 -15.49 -15.62 -6.08
N ILE A 223 -14.94 -15.62 -7.30
CA ILE A 223 -13.95 -14.64 -7.73
C ILE A 223 -14.61 -13.25 -7.79
N ARG A 224 -15.77 -13.15 -8.43
CA ARG A 224 -16.52 -11.89 -8.53
C ARG A 224 -16.88 -11.31 -7.16
N ALA A 225 -17.41 -12.12 -6.26
CA ALA A 225 -17.80 -11.65 -4.94
C ALA A 225 -16.62 -11.13 -4.11
N LEU A 226 -15.48 -11.83 -4.15
CA LEU A 226 -14.26 -11.43 -3.47
C LEU A 226 -13.66 -10.15 -4.05
N LEU A 227 -13.62 -10.03 -5.38
CA LEU A 227 -13.13 -8.81 -6.05
C LEU A 227 -14.02 -7.62 -5.78
N LEU A 228 -15.36 -7.79 -5.73
CA LEU A 228 -16.30 -6.69 -5.42
C LEU A 228 -16.12 -6.18 -3.98
N VAL A 229 -16.03 -7.07 -2.99
CA VAL A 229 -15.77 -6.64 -1.60
C VAL A 229 -14.43 -5.91 -1.51
N LEU A 230 -13.42 -6.42 -2.19
CA LEU A 230 -12.09 -5.78 -2.22
C LEU A 230 -12.14 -4.39 -2.87
N ALA A 231 -12.90 -4.23 -3.96
CA ALA A 231 -13.10 -2.95 -4.63
C ALA A 231 -13.84 -1.95 -3.74
N VAL A 232 -14.86 -2.38 -3.01
CA VAL A 232 -15.57 -1.52 -2.05
C VAL A 232 -14.63 -1.08 -0.92
N VAL A 233 -13.87 -2.00 -0.34
CA VAL A 233 -12.88 -1.67 0.70
C VAL A 233 -11.79 -0.75 0.15
N GLY A 234 -11.30 -0.98 -1.07
CA GLY A 234 -10.31 -0.13 -1.73
C GLY A 234 -10.84 1.26 -2.05
N PHE A 235 -12.09 1.40 -2.53
CA PHE A 235 -12.68 2.66 -2.94
C PHE A 235 -13.22 3.48 -1.77
N LEU A 236 -13.88 2.86 -0.78
CA LEU A 236 -14.56 3.53 0.31
C LEU A 236 -13.86 3.36 1.67
N GLY A 237 -13.14 2.25 1.85
CA GLY A 237 -12.48 1.94 3.12
C GLY A 237 -11.09 2.57 3.26
N THR A 238 -10.27 2.58 2.21
CA THR A 238 -8.89 3.11 2.30
C THR A 238 -8.78 4.65 2.33
N PRO A 239 -9.73 5.45 1.78
CA PRO A 239 -9.64 6.91 1.79
C PRO A 239 -9.64 7.57 3.16
N TYR A 240 -9.89 6.84 4.24
CA TYR A 240 -9.78 7.41 5.59
C TYR A 240 -8.40 8.06 5.82
N SER A 241 -7.35 7.48 5.25
CA SER A 241 -5.99 8.03 5.37
C SER A 241 -5.85 9.41 4.72
N THR A 242 -6.56 9.66 3.64
CA THR A 242 -6.60 10.94 2.94
C THR A 242 -7.28 12.02 3.79
N LEU A 243 -8.32 11.64 4.55
CA LEU A 243 -9.08 12.57 5.39
C LEU A 243 -8.50 12.71 6.82
N MET A 244 -7.40 11.99 7.15
CA MET A 244 -6.79 12.09 8.50
C MET A 244 -6.39 13.51 8.89
N PRO A 245 -5.73 14.33 8.04
CA PRO A 245 -5.42 15.70 8.40
C PRO A 245 -6.65 16.52 8.79
N VAL A 246 -7.77 16.36 8.06
CA VAL A 246 -9.05 17.00 8.34
C VAL A 246 -9.61 16.56 9.70
N MET A 247 -9.67 15.23 9.90
CA MET A 247 -10.19 14.66 11.16
C MET A 247 -9.41 15.11 12.37
N VAL A 248 -8.07 15.09 12.28
CA VAL A 248 -7.22 15.45 13.42
C VAL A 248 -7.31 16.94 13.72
N ARG A 249 -7.18 17.80 12.69
CA ARG A 249 -7.11 19.22 12.90
C ARG A 249 -8.46 19.83 13.26
N ASP A 250 -9.51 19.54 12.50
CA ASP A 250 -10.78 20.25 12.60
C ASP A 250 -11.80 19.55 13.49
N ILE A 251 -11.68 18.21 13.67
CA ILE A 251 -12.64 17.42 14.44
C ILE A 251 -12.11 17.10 15.82
N PHE A 252 -10.84 16.67 15.94
CA PHE A 252 -10.25 16.28 17.21
C PHE A 252 -9.52 17.45 17.88
N GLY A 253 -9.26 18.58 17.16
CA GLY A 253 -8.47 19.70 17.66
C GLY A 253 -7.01 19.33 17.96
N GLY A 254 -6.52 18.26 17.30
CA GLY A 254 -5.21 17.67 17.54
C GLY A 254 -4.10 18.27 16.67
N SER A 255 -2.89 17.80 16.92
CA SER A 255 -1.66 18.21 16.25
C SER A 255 -1.24 17.20 15.16
N ALA A 256 -0.15 17.53 14.45
CA ALA A 256 0.49 16.60 13.52
C ALA A 256 1.00 15.31 14.23
N GLU A 257 1.35 15.41 15.51
CA GLU A 257 1.74 14.27 16.34
C GLU A 257 0.59 13.28 16.49
N ASP A 258 -0.62 13.76 16.79
CA ASP A 258 -1.84 12.96 16.85
C ASP A 258 -2.10 12.24 15.52
N MET A 259 -1.93 12.92 14.39
CA MET A 259 -2.04 12.31 13.08
C MET A 259 -1.01 11.19 12.87
N GLY A 260 0.24 11.44 13.27
CA GLY A 260 1.31 10.45 13.19
C GLY A 260 1.00 9.18 14.00
N PHE A 261 0.50 9.33 15.22
CA PHE A 261 0.11 8.21 16.06
C PHE A 261 -1.11 7.44 15.51
N LEU A 262 -2.11 8.14 14.97
CA LEU A 262 -3.26 7.50 14.35
C LEU A 262 -2.88 6.67 13.13
N VAL A 263 -2.07 7.22 12.23
CA VAL A 263 -1.60 6.48 11.05
C VAL A 263 -0.70 5.31 11.46
N GLY A 264 0.17 5.52 12.47
CA GLY A 264 0.99 4.46 13.08
C GLY A 264 0.14 3.34 13.70
N ALA A 265 -0.95 3.69 14.41
CA ALA A 265 -1.88 2.72 14.98
C ALA A 265 -2.55 1.85 13.89
N GLY A 266 -2.90 2.44 12.76
CA GLY A 266 -3.34 1.69 11.57
C GLY A 266 -2.28 0.72 11.05
N GLY A 267 -1.00 1.15 11.04
CA GLY A 267 0.15 0.31 10.71
C GLY A 267 0.32 -0.87 11.70
N LEU A 268 0.15 -0.64 12.99
CA LEU A 268 0.17 -1.69 14.03
C LEU A 268 -0.93 -2.73 13.78
N GLY A 269 -2.14 -2.27 13.44
CA GLY A 269 -3.24 -3.15 13.03
C GLY A 269 -2.89 -4.01 11.83
N ALA A 270 -2.27 -3.42 10.81
CA ALA A 270 -1.84 -4.14 9.62
C ALA A 270 -0.76 -5.20 9.91
N ILE A 271 0.22 -4.88 10.76
CA ILE A 271 1.25 -5.86 11.19
C ILE A 271 0.63 -7.00 11.96
N SER A 272 -0.25 -6.73 12.92
CA SER A 272 -0.94 -7.77 13.70
C SER A 272 -1.79 -8.68 12.81
N GLY A 273 -2.45 -8.11 11.79
CA GLY A 273 -3.17 -8.86 10.76
C GLY A 273 -2.26 -9.76 9.92
N THR A 274 -1.08 -9.27 9.55
CA THR A 274 -0.08 -10.06 8.81
C THR A 274 0.41 -11.24 9.65
N LEU A 275 0.76 -11.01 10.91
CA LEU A 275 1.23 -12.05 11.84
C LEU A 275 0.14 -13.09 12.08
N TYR A 276 -1.11 -12.65 12.28
CA TYR A 276 -2.24 -13.56 12.39
C TYR A 276 -2.43 -14.45 11.17
N LEU A 277 -2.35 -13.89 9.95
CA LEU A 277 -2.46 -14.68 8.73
C LEU A 277 -1.26 -15.61 8.52
N ALA A 278 -0.05 -15.17 8.86
CA ALA A 278 1.17 -15.98 8.79
C ALA A 278 1.14 -17.19 9.74
N SER A 279 0.43 -17.09 10.86
CA SER A 279 0.25 -18.22 11.81
C SER A 279 -0.73 -19.28 11.32
N ARG A 280 -1.47 -19.04 10.21
CA ARG A 280 -2.46 -19.98 9.67
C ARG A 280 -1.80 -20.96 8.70
N ALA A 281 -2.08 -22.25 8.91
CA ALA A 281 -1.52 -23.30 8.07
C ALA A 281 -2.18 -23.43 6.68
N ASN A 282 -3.43 -22.93 6.50
CA ASN A 282 -4.19 -23.12 5.27
C ASN A 282 -5.27 -22.04 5.06
N THR A 283 -5.92 -22.09 3.89
CA THR A 283 -6.96 -21.13 3.47
C THR A 283 -8.36 -21.44 4.02
N ARG A 284 -8.50 -22.48 4.85
CA ARG A 284 -9.81 -22.89 5.41
C ARG A 284 -10.37 -21.78 6.30
N GLY A 285 -11.64 -21.42 6.07
CA GLY A 285 -12.35 -20.44 6.88
C GLY A 285 -12.01 -18.97 6.55
N LEU A 286 -11.15 -18.69 5.55
CA LEU A 286 -10.79 -17.31 5.17
C LEU A 286 -12.00 -16.49 4.72
N ILE A 287 -13.04 -17.09 4.10
CA ILE A 287 -14.26 -16.36 3.72
C ILE A 287 -14.95 -15.78 4.96
N ARG A 288 -15.05 -16.56 6.06
CA ARG A 288 -15.62 -16.05 7.32
C ARG A 288 -14.76 -14.93 7.88
N LEU A 289 -13.45 -15.10 7.80
CA LEU A 289 -12.50 -14.10 8.28
C LEU A 289 -12.62 -12.79 7.48
N ILE A 290 -12.76 -12.84 6.15
CA ILE A 290 -13.00 -11.67 5.29
C ILE A 290 -14.26 -10.95 5.74
N VAL A 291 -15.37 -11.68 5.96
CA VAL A 291 -16.64 -11.08 6.43
C VAL A 291 -16.45 -10.36 7.74
N TYR A 292 -15.87 -11.02 8.75
CA TYR A 292 -15.69 -10.40 10.07
C TYR A 292 -14.70 -9.24 10.04
N ALA A 293 -13.60 -9.38 9.32
CA ALA A 293 -12.56 -8.36 9.22
C ALA A 293 -13.04 -7.10 8.48
N SER A 294 -13.71 -7.27 7.33
CA SER A 294 -14.24 -6.13 6.56
C SER A 294 -15.45 -5.48 7.26
N PHE A 295 -16.29 -6.26 7.94
CA PHE A 295 -17.39 -5.72 8.74
C PHE A 295 -16.85 -4.91 9.94
N ALA A 296 -15.92 -5.48 10.71
CA ALA A 296 -15.31 -4.80 11.85
C ALA A 296 -14.57 -3.52 11.43
N ALA A 297 -13.84 -3.56 10.32
CA ALA A 297 -13.19 -2.37 9.76
C ALA A 297 -14.21 -1.31 9.33
N GLY A 298 -15.32 -1.70 8.69
CA GLY A 298 -16.38 -0.79 8.28
C GLY A 298 -17.05 -0.11 9.49
N ILE A 299 -17.40 -0.87 10.51
CA ILE A 299 -17.99 -0.32 11.75
C ILE A 299 -16.97 0.56 12.49
N ALA A 300 -15.72 0.11 12.61
CA ALA A 300 -14.65 0.90 13.24
C ALA A 300 -14.44 2.24 12.50
N LEU A 301 -14.53 2.25 11.17
CA LEU A 301 -14.44 3.47 10.36
C LEU A 301 -15.63 4.42 10.62
N ALA A 302 -16.85 3.91 10.71
CA ALA A 302 -18.03 4.70 11.05
C ALA A 302 -17.94 5.26 12.49
N LEU A 303 -17.42 4.49 13.45
CA LEU A 303 -17.18 4.93 14.83
C LEU A 303 -16.03 5.94 14.91
N LEU A 304 -14.98 5.77 14.13
CA LEU A 304 -13.87 6.73 14.02
C LEU A 304 -14.39 8.12 13.61
N ALA A 305 -15.31 8.16 12.66
CA ALA A 305 -15.92 9.40 12.21
C ALA A 305 -16.70 10.14 13.32
N GLN A 306 -17.21 9.42 14.31
CA GLN A 306 -17.95 9.97 15.45
C GLN A 306 -17.10 10.16 16.71
N SER A 307 -15.81 9.78 16.66
CA SER A 307 -14.93 9.87 17.82
C SER A 307 -14.78 11.31 18.28
N PRO A 308 -14.82 11.55 19.61
CA PRO A 308 -14.70 12.90 20.17
C PRO A 308 -13.25 13.39 20.28
N SER A 309 -12.28 12.46 20.29
CA SER A 309 -10.85 12.78 20.44
C SER A 309 -9.94 11.71 19.87
N THR A 310 -8.65 12.04 19.71
CA THR A 310 -7.58 11.13 19.25
C THR A 310 -7.50 9.85 20.09
N GLY A 311 -7.70 9.94 21.42
CA GLY A 311 -7.61 8.77 22.33
C GLY A 311 -8.64 7.67 21.99
N TYR A 312 -9.86 8.04 21.64
CA TYR A 312 -10.88 7.10 21.19
C TYR A 312 -10.63 6.59 19.76
N ALA A 313 -10.00 7.40 18.93
CA ALA A 313 -9.69 7.06 17.55
C ALA A 313 -8.56 6.02 17.42
N LEU A 314 -7.58 6.01 18.33
CA LEU A 314 -6.40 5.11 18.28
C LEU A 314 -6.77 3.61 18.21
N PRO A 315 -7.57 3.04 19.12
CA PRO A 315 -7.93 1.62 19.05
C PRO A 315 -8.75 1.29 17.80
N LEU A 316 -9.60 2.23 17.32
CA LEU A 316 -10.36 2.05 16.09
C LEU A 316 -9.45 1.99 14.86
N MET A 317 -8.39 2.79 14.83
CA MET A 317 -7.39 2.74 13.77
C MET A 317 -6.67 1.39 13.71
N VAL A 318 -6.37 0.77 14.85
CA VAL A 318 -5.80 -0.60 14.89
C VAL A 318 -6.78 -1.59 14.26
N VAL A 319 -8.08 -1.51 14.59
CA VAL A 319 -9.11 -2.40 14.02
C VAL A 319 -9.27 -2.17 12.51
N ILE A 320 -9.25 -0.92 12.05
CA ILE A 320 -9.32 -0.57 10.62
C ILE A 320 -8.13 -1.15 9.87
N GLY A 321 -6.91 -0.90 10.36
CA GLY A 321 -5.69 -1.41 9.72
C GLY A 321 -5.64 -2.94 9.67
N PHE A 322 -6.00 -3.61 10.77
CA PHE A 322 -6.13 -5.07 10.83
C PHE A 322 -7.16 -5.57 9.80
N GLY A 323 -8.36 -5.00 9.81
CA GLY A 323 -9.47 -5.47 8.99
C GLY A 323 -9.22 -5.30 7.50
N ILE A 324 -8.69 -4.15 7.06
CA ILE A 324 -8.35 -3.87 5.66
C ILE A 324 -7.26 -4.84 5.18
N LEU A 325 -6.19 -5.02 5.96
CA LEU A 325 -5.10 -5.91 5.59
C LEU A 325 -5.55 -7.36 5.55
N VAL A 326 -6.22 -7.84 6.59
CA VAL A 326 -6.71 -9.22 6.65
C VAL A 326 -7.67 -9.49 5.50
N THR A 327 -8.55 -8.54 5.14
CA THR A 327 -9.45 -8.68 4.00
C THR A 327 -8.67 -8.82 2.70
N SER A 328 -7.75 -7.89 2.40
CA SER A 328 -7.01 -7.90 1.14
C SER A 328 -6.11 -9.13 0.99
N VAL A 329 -5.34 -9.49 2.01
CA VAL A 329 -4.46 -10.65 1.98
C VAL A 329 -5.25 -11.97 1.93
N SER A 330 -6.36 -12.09 2.67
CA SER A 330 -7.20 -13.29 2.61
C SER A 330 -7.85 -13.49 1.25
N VAL A 331 -8.31 -12.40 0.61
CA VAL A 331 -8.82 -12.47 -0.77
C VAL A 331 -7.71 -12.94 -1.72
N ASN A 332 -6.50 -12.37 -1.59
CA ASN A 332 -5.34 -12.78 -2.38
C ASN A 332 -5.04 -14.28 -2.23
N MET A 333 -4.98 -14.78 -1.00
CA MET A 333 -4.73 -16.19 -0.70
C MET A 333 -5.79 -17.11 -1.32
N ILE A 334 -7.08 -16.75 -1.21
CA ILE A 334 -8.16 -17.56 -1.80
C ILE A 334 -8.03 -17.55 -3.32
N LEU A 335 -7.87 -16.38 -3.96
CA LEU A 335 -7.77 -16.29 -5.42
C LEU A 335 -6.58 -17.08 -5.96
N GLN A 336 -5.40 -17.00 -5.32
CA GLN A 336 -4.25 -17.80 -5.71
C GLN A 336 -4.48 -19.31 -5.57
N THR A 337 -5.39 -19.72 -4.68
CA THR A 337 -5.70 -21.16 -4.45
C THR A 337 -6.75 -21.71 -5.42
N ILE A 338 -7.78 -20.90 -5.77
CA ILE A 338 -8.92 -21.40 -6.54
C ILE A 338 -8.82 -21.14 -8.05
N VAL A 339 -7.93 -20.24 -8.48
CA VAL A 339 -7.80 -19.89 -9.90
C VAL A 339 -6.84 -20.82 -10.62
N ASP A 340 -7.24 -21.27 -11.81
CA ASP A 340 -6.43 -22.12 -12.68
C ASP A 340 -5.09 -21.43 -13.04
N ASP A 341 -4.01 -22.21 -13.14
CA ASP A 341 -2.65 -21.71 -13.32
C ASP A 341 -2.50 -20.85 -14.57
N ASP A 342 -3.17 -21.22 -15.68
CA ASP A 342 -3.17 -20.48 -16.95
C ASP A 342 -3.87 -19.10 -16.88
N LYS A 343 -4.76 -18.90 -15.90
CA LYS A 343 -5.55 -17.66 -15.70
C LYS A 343 -5.13 -16.88 -14.47
N ARG A 344 -4.26 -17.44 -13.62
CA ARG A 344 -3.85 -16.85 -12.34
C ARG A 344 -3.30 -15.43 -12.50
N GLY A 345 -2.39 -15.20 -13.44
CA GLY A 345 -1.83 -13.88 -13.66
C GLY A 345 -2.89 -12.81 -14.02
N ARG A 346 -3.90 -13.20 -14.83
CA ARG A 346 -4.99 -12.30 -15.25
C ARG A 346 -5.92 -11.96 -14.09
N VAL A 347 -6.28 -12.93 -13.26
CA VAL A 347 -7.14 -12.70 -12.08
C VAL A 347 -6.38 -11.89 -11.02
N MET A 348 -5.07 -12.11 -10.86
CA MET A 348 -4.26 -11.33 -9.93
C MET A 348 -4.08 -9.87 -10.39
N SER A 349 -4.07 -9.59 -11.68
CA SER A 349 -4.11 -8.20 -12.17
C SER A 349 -5.46 -7.53 -11.86
N LEU A 350 -6.58 -8.26 -11.95
CA LEU A 350 -7.88 -7.75 -11.52
C LEU A 350 -7.94 -7.52 -10.00
N TYR A 351 -7.31 -8.37 -9.19
CA TYR A 351 -7.15 -8.17 -7.75
C TYR A 351 -6.43 -6.84 -7.47
N THR A 352 -5.30 -6.61 -8.13
CA THR A 352 -4.53 -5.37 -7.97
C THR A 352 -5.34 -4.15 -8.40
N ALA A 353 -6.04 -4.23 -9.53
CA ALA A 353 -6.91 -3.18 -10.00
C ALA A 353 -8.09 -2.90 -9.04
N ALA A 354 -8.72 -3.95 -8.51
CA ALA A 354 -9.85 -3.85 -7.58
C ALA A 354 -9.48 -3.25 -6.22
N PHE A 355 -8.24 -3.37 -5.77
CA PHE A 355 -7.80 -2.82 -4.49
C PHE A 355 -6.98 -1.54 -4.64
N LEU A 356 -5.84 -1.63 -5.31
CA LEU A 356 -4.93 -0.49 -5.47
C LEU A 356 -5.37 0.46 -6.59
N GLY A 357 -5.97 -0.08 -7.66
CA GLY A 357 -6.39 0.72 -8.80
C GLY A 357 -7.59 1.61 -8.52
N VAL A 358 -8.55 1.18 -7.69
CA VAL A 358 -9.73 1.99 -7.36
C VAL A 358 -9.47 2.98 -6.22
N SER A 359 -8.46 2.74 -5.37
CA SER A 359 -8.16 3.55 -4.18
C SER A 359 -7.91 5.04 -4.49
N PRO A 360 -7.14 5.44 -5.53
CA PRO A 360 -6.95 6.84 -5.87
C PRO A 360 -8.25 7.57 -6.23
N PHE A 361 -9.15 6.89 -6.94
CA PHE A 361 -10.46 7.44 -7.28
C PHE A 361 -11.34 7.57 -6.04
N GLY A 362 -11.25 6.60 -5.12
CA GLY A 362 -11.90 6.68 -3.82
C GLY A 362 -11.39 7.85 -2.98
N ALA A 363 -10.08 8.09 -2.96
CA ALA A 363 -9.47 9.21 -2.27
C ALA A 363 -9.93 10.57 -2.82
N LEU A 364 -9.98 10.70 -4.15
CA LEU A 364 -10.49 11.91 -4.81
C LEU A 364 -11.97 12.13 -4.50
N ALA A 365 -12.80 11.08 -4.62
CA ALA A 365 -14.22 11.14 -4.31
C ALA A 365 -14.48 11.47 -2.82
N ALA A 366 -13.73 10.86 -1.91
CA ALA A 366 -13.86 11.12 -0.47
C ALA A 366 -13.43 12.55 -0.11
N GLY A 367 -12.36 13.07 -0.72
CA GLY A 367 -11.95 14.46 -0.53
C GLY A 367 -13.02 15.45 -0.99
N ALA A 368 -13.54 15.27 -2.22
CA ALA A 368 -14.59 16.12 -2.77
C ALA A 368 -15.89 16.01 -1.94
N LEU A 369 -16.27 14.82 -1.52
CA LEU A 369 -17.46 14.60 -0.72
C LEU A 369 -17.32 15.21 0.69
N ALA A 370 -16.12 15.16 1.27
CA ALA A 370 -15.85 15.74 2.58
C ALA A 370 -15.99 17.28 2.60
N ASP A 371 -15.66 17.96 1.50
CA ASP A 371 -15.90 19.42 1.39
C ASP A 371 -17.40 19.76 1.24
N VAL A 372 -18.25 18.81 0.77
CA VAL A 372 -19.69 19.04 0.56
C VAL A 372 -20.55 18.64 1.77
N ILE A 373 -20.36 17.41 2.28
CA ILE A 373 -21.19 16.85 3.38
C ILE A 373 -20.43 16.75 4.71
N GLY A 374 -19.18 17.14 4.73
CA GLY A 374 -18.29 17.07 5.88
C GLY A 374 -17.56 15.73 6.01
N PRO A 375 -16.39 15.73 6.68
CA PRO A 375 -15.52 14.56 6.80
C PRO A 375 -16.17 13.43 7.63
N ARG A 376 -16.93 13.77 8.68
CA ARG A 376 -17.65 12.78 9.51
C ARG A 376 -18.67 11.98 8.70
N ALA A 377 -19.52 12.66 7.93
CA ALA A 377 -20.54 12.01 7.12
C ALA A 377 -19.90 11.15 6.02
N THR A 378 -18.83 11.64 5.37
CA THR A 378 -18.09 10.93 4.33
C THR A 378 -17.49 9.61 4.86
N LEU A 379 -16.77 9.66 5.99
CA LEU A 379 -16.19 8.46 6.60
C LEU A 379 -17.26 7.49 7.13
N THR A 380 -18.34 8.01 7.72
CA THR A 380 -19.46 7.18 8.17
C THR A 380 -20.10 6.43 7.00
N LEU A 381 -20.36 7.11 5.89
CA LEU A 381 -20.91 6.52 4.68
C LEU A 381 -19.96 5.42 4.13
N GLY A 382 -18.66 5.74 4.02
CA GLY A 382 -17.65 4.77 3.58
C GLY A 382 -17.60 3.52 4.47
N GLY A 383 -17.62 3.71 5.79
CA GLY A 383 -17.62 2.63 6.78
C GLY A 383 -18.88 1.76 6.68
N LEU A 384 -20.06 2.37 6.61
CA LEU A 384 -21.33 1.64 6.47
C LEU A 384 -21.42 0.87 5.15
N CYS A 385 -20.95 1.44 4.05
CA CYS A 385 -20.88 0.73 2.77
C CYS A 385 -19.92 -0.48 2.81
N CYS A 386 -18.77 -0.36 3.50
CA CYS A 386 -17.86 -1.49 3.71
C CYS A 386 -18.53 -2.58 4.57
N ALA A 387 -19.23 -2.20 5.64
CA ALA A 387 -19.98 -3.14 6.49
C ALA A 387 -21.11 -3.81 5.71
N ALA A 388 -21.87 -3.07 4.90
CA ALA A 388 -22.91 -3.61 4.03
C ALA A 388 -22.36 -4.62 3.00
N ALA A 389 -21.22 -4.30 2.36
CA ALA A 389 -20.56 -5.23 1.43
C ALA A 389 -20.14 -6.53 2.13
N ALA A 390 -19.67 -6.44 3.39
CA ALA A 390 -19.36 -7.61 4.21
C ALA A 390 -20.61 -8.45 4.51
N LEU A 391 -21.74 -7.84 4.80
CA LEU A 391 -23.03 -8.54 5.04
C LEU A 391 -23.53 -9.24 3.77
N VAL A 392 -23.47 -8.57 2.61
CA VAL A 392 -23.81 -9.18 1.31
C VAL A 392 -22.91 -10.40 1.02
N LEU A 393 -21.61 -10.32 1.36
CA LEU A 393 -20.72 -11.47 1.25
C LEU A 393 -21.11 -12.59 2.23
N ALA A 394 -21.53 -12.22 3.46
CA ALA A 394 -21.98 -13.18 4.47
C ALA A 394 -23.21 -13.97 4.02
N GLU A 395 -24.20 -13.32 3.41
CA GLU A 395 -25.37 -13.98 2.83
C GLU A 395 -25.01 -15.00 1.75
N ARG A 396 -24.07 -14.62 0.87
CA ARG A 396 -23.62 -15.46 -0.24
C ARG A 396 -22.57 -16.52 0.18
N ARG A 397 -22.14 -16.53 1.44
CA ARG A 397 -21.07 -17.39 1.96
C ARG A 397 -21.31 -18.89 1.70
N LYS A 398 -22.55 -19.37 1.85
CA LYS A 398 -22.90 -20.78 1.63
C LYS A 398 -22.73 -21.15 0.15
N ALA A 399 -23.24 -20.32 -0.77
CA ALA A 399 -23.11 -20.52 -2.21
C ALA A 399 -21.64 -20.47 -2.69
N ILE A 400 -20.89 -19.49 -2.19
CA ILE A 400 -19.45 -19.38 -2.47
C ILE A 400 -18.70 -20.61 -1.95
N GLY A 401 -18.98 -21.02 -0.71
CA GLY A 401 -18.37 -22.21 -0.10
C GLY A 401 -18.67 -23.49 -0.86
N ALA A 402 -19.88 -23.67 -1.38
CA ALA A 402 -20.26 -24.81 -2.19
C ALA A 402 -19.45 -24.91 -3.49
N GLN A 403 -19.14 -23.78 -4.14
CA GLN A 403 -18.32 -23.76 -5.35
C GLN A 403 -16.80 -23.93 -5.08
N ILE A 404 -16.31 -23.47 -3.93
CA ILE A 404 -14.89 -23.60 -3.55
C ILE A 404 -14.57 -24.99 -2.98
N ARG A 405 -15.53 -25.61 -2.30
CA ARG A 405 -15.32 -26.90 -1.64
C ARG A 405 -14.75 -27.99 -2.53
N PRO A 406 -15.24 -28.25 -3.77
CA PRO A 406 -14.68 -29.28 -4.65
C PRO A 406 -13.20 -29.01 -5.01
N ILE A 407 -12.82 -27.73 -5.14
CA ILE A 407 -11.43 -27.32 -5.39
C ILE A 407 -10.57 -27.64 -4.17
N TYR A 408 -11.04 -27.31 -2.96
CA TYR A 408 -10.32 -27.58 -1.72
C TYR A 408 -10.20 -29.07 -1.41
N GLU A 409 -11.21 -29.89 -1.75
CA GLU A 409 -11.16 -31.34 -1.63
C GLU A 409 -10.13 -31.96 -2.59
N ARG A 410 -10.04 -31.44 -3.84
CA ARG A 410 -9.03 -31.83 -4.83
C ARG A 410 -7.61 -31.49 -4.38
N LEU A 411 -7.43 -30.37 -3.71
CA LEU A 411 -6.14 -29.90 -3.18
C LEU A 411 -5.79 -30.50 -1.80
N GLY A 412 -6.64 -31.33 -1.21
CA GLY A 412 -6.42 -31.95 0.10
C GLY A 412 -6.54 -30.98 1.29
N ILE A 413 -7.06 -29.76 1.08
CA ILE A 413 -7.23 -28.74 2.12
C ILE A 413 -8.40 -29.10 3.06
N VAL A 414 -9.41 -29.80 2.54
CA VAL A 414 -10.57 -30.29 3.29
C VAL A 414 -10.72 -31.79 2.99
N ARG A 415 -10.86 -32.61 4.04
CA ARG A 415 -11.20 -34.04 3.88
C ARG A 415 -12.64 -34.18 3.35
N ARG A 416 -12.86 -35.16 2.50
CA ARG A 416 -14.19 -35.57 2.01
C ARG A 416 -15.16 -35.88 3.14
#